data_714a15f5de1719c0eee4826c4b72fe7d
#
_entry.id   714a15f5de1719c0eee4826c4b72fe7d
#
_cell.length_a   1.000
_cell.length_b   1.000
_cell.length_c   1.000
_cell.angle_alpha   90.00
_cell.angle_beta   90.00
_cell.angle_gamma   90.00
#
_symmetry.space_group_name_H-M   'P 1'
#
loop_
_entity.id
_entity.type
_entity.pdbx_description
1 polymer ?
#
loop_
_entity_poly.entity_id
_entity_poly.type
_entity_poly.pdbx_seq_one_letter_code
_entity_poly.pdbx_strand_id
1 'polypeptide(L)'
;MGYLSPTLAVRDMKATIAFYRDVLGFKTGMMFPDAKNPEYTDLSKDDIVLMVIPATNCGIGAEAKLGTGVNLYMQIDGSIDEYYQEVKKKGARIITDIKDEPFGIRDFTVEDINGYQLTFNQIVGKKCLSCGMPMSKLEDFGGGNPANVYCVHCANTDGSLKKYEEVYEGMIGFMMGTQNMDRVTAEKAAKEYMETMPAWQGR
;
A
#
# COMPACT_ATOMS: atom_id res chain seq x y z
N MET A 1 19.42 -6.25 3.30
CA MET A 1 18.33 -5.26 3.13
C MET A 1 18.05 -4.67 4.51
N GLY A 2 18.02 -3.33 4.66
CA GLY A 2 17.66 -2.68 5.93
C GLY A 2 16.15 -2.53 6.05
N TYR A 3 15.62 -2.47 7.29
CA TYR A 3 14.22 -2.17 7.56
C TYR A 3 14.11 -1.10 8.65
N LEU A 4 13.00 -0.40 8.70
CA LEU A 4 12.67 0.59 9.71
C LEU A 4 11.48 0.07 10.51
N SER A 5 11.62 0.00 11.85
CA SER A 5 10.53 -0.28 12.76
C SER A 5 10.37 0.91 13.71
N PRO A 6 9.27 1.68 13.61
CA PRO A 6 9.03 2.78 14.54
C PRO A 6 8.75 2.27 15.94
N THR A 7 9.29 2.98 16.93
CA THR A 7 9.00 2.74 18.36
C THR A 7 8.01 3.80 18.85
N LEU A 8 6.85 3.37 19.32
CA LEU A 8 5.80 4.22 19.86
C LEU A 8 5.87 4.26 21.38
N ALA A 9 5.93 5.47 21.92
CA ALA A 9 5.80 5.71 23.34
C ALA A 9 4.31 5.69 23.71
N VAL A 10 3.91 4.88 24.71
CA VAL A 10 2.50 4.71 25.05
C VAL A 10 2.22 4.93 26.51
N ARG A 11 1.00 5.35 26.85
CA ARG A 11 0.60 5.64 28.25
C ARG A 11 0.30 4.37 29.03
N ASP A 12 -0.45 3.47 28.42
CA ASP A 12 -0.86 2.19 29.01
C ASP A 12 -0.49 1.07 28.03
N MET A 13 0.51 0.29 28.40
CA MET A 13 0.99 -0.84 27.60
C MET A 13 -0.10 -1.88 27.36
N LYS A 14 -0.86 -2.24 28.40
CA LYS A 14 -1.88 -3.30 28.29
C LYS A 14 -3.05 -2.87 27.42
N ALA A 15 -3.55 -1.65 27.64
CA ALA A 15 -4.62 -1.09 26.81
C ALA A 15 -4.18 -0.93 25.35
N THR A 16 -2.94 -0.49 25.11
CA THR A 16 -2.39 -0.35 23.76
C THR A 16 -2.26 -1.71 23.05
N ILE A 17 -1.68 -2.69 23.72
CA ILE A 17 -1.56 -4.06 23.20
C ILE A 17 -2.94 -4.62 22.84
N ALA A 18 -3.92 -4.46 23.74
CA ALA A 18 -5.29 -4.92 23.49
C ALA A 18 -5.93 -4.21 22.29
N PHE A 19 -5.77 -2.89 22.16
CA PHE A 19 -6.30 -2.13 21.02
C PHE A 19 -5.70 -2.59 19.70
N TYR A 20 -4.37 -2.69 19.62
CA TYR A 20 -3.72 -3.13 18.36
C TYR A 20 -4.08 -4.58 18.02
N ARG A 21 -4.15 -5.48 19.01
CA ARG A 21 -4.51 -6.88 18.78
C ARG A 21 -5.99 -7.06 18.43
N ASP A 22 -6.89 -6.53 19.26
CA ASP A 22 -8.31 -6.87 19.20
C ASP A 22 -9.08 -6.00 18.20
N VAL A 23 -8.68 -4.73 18.05
CA VAL A 23 -9.33 -3.78 17.13
C VAL A 23 -8.63 -3.76 15.77
N LEU A 24 -7.30 -3.59 15.75
CA LEU A 24 -6.55 -3.45 14.51
C LEU A 24 -6.03 -4.78 13.92
N GLY A 25 -6.14 -5.90 14.67
CA GLY A 25 -5.76 -7.23 14.20
C GLY A 25 -4.26 -7.46 14.08
N PHE A 26 -3.44 -6.71 14.83
CA PHE A 26 -2.00 -6.97 14.92
C PHE A 26 -1.74 -8.21 15.79
N LYS A 27 -0.69 -8.94 15.46
CA LYS A 27 -0.14 -9.98 16.32
C LYS A 27 0.82 -9.35 17.32
N THR A 28 0.78 -9.85 18.55
CA THR A 28 1.76 -9.47 19.58
C THR A 28 2.93 -10.44 19.54
N GLY A 29 4.14 -9.90 19.54
CA GLY A 29 5.36 -10.68 19.58
C GLY A 29 5.88 -10.85 21.00
N MET A 30 7.21 -10.71 21.17
CA MET A 30 7.86 -10.86 22.46
C MET A 30 7.44 -9.75 23.43
N MET A 31 7.14 -10.12 24.67
CA MET A 31 6.84 -9.19 25.78
C MET A 31 7.97 -9.24 26.80
N PHE A 32 8.56 -8.09 27.11
CA PHE A 32 9.61 -7.98 28.12
C PHE A 32 9.19 -7.00 29.22
N PRO A 33 9.47 -7.28 30.51
CA PRO A 33 10.10 -8.51 31.01
C PRO A 33 9.16 -9.72 30.96
N ASP A 34 7.84 -9.51 31.00
CA ASP A 34 6.82 -10.56 30.93
C ASP A 34 5.45 -10.01 30.47
N ALA A 35 4.50 -10.89 30.19
CA ALA A 35 3.16 -10.52 29.73
C ALA A 35 2.26 -9.88 30.83
N LYS A 36 2.60 -9.99 32.10
CA LYS A 36 1.82 -9.39 33.17
C LYS A 36 2.09 -7.90 33.33
N ASN A 37 3.36 -7.51 33.13
CA ASN A 37 3.79 -6.11 33.21
C ASN A 37 4.76 -5.80 32.07
N PRO A 38 4.28 -5.75 30.81
CA PRO A 38 5.15 -5.53 29.66
C PRO A 38 5.67 -4.07 29.64
N GLU A 39 6.98 -3.93 29.48
CA GLU A 39 7.68 -2.66 29.25
C GLU A 39 8.20 -2.54 27.81
N TYR A 40 8.04 -3.60 27.04
CA TYR A 40 8.32 -3.67 25.60
C TYR A 40 7.48 -4.76 24.96
N THR A 41 6.99 -4.52 23.74
CA THR A 41 6.54 -5.56 22.82
C THR A 41 6.66 -5.06 21.39
N ASP A 42 6.78 -5.99 20.45
CA ASP A 42 6.57 -5.75 19.04
C ASP A 42 5.12 -6.14 18.65
N LEU A 43 4.60 -5.41 17.69
CA LEU A 43 3.27 -5.58 17.11
C LEU A 43 3.44 -5.73 15.60
N SER A 44 2.92 -6.80 15.02
CA SER A 44 3.10 -7.07 13.59
C SER A 44 1.78 -7.34 12.87
N LYS A 45 1.66 -6.84 11.65
CA LYS A 45 0.57 -7.12 10.72
C LYS A 45 1.13 -7.05 9.30
N ASP A 46 0.95 -8.12 8.52
CA ASP A 46 1.57 -8.25 7.20
C ASP A 46 3.09 -8.02 7.33
N ASP A 47 3.69 -7.14 6.53
CA ASP A 47 5.10 -6.76 6.65
C ASP A 47 5.35 -5.56 7.61
N ILE A 48 4.31 -5.10 8.30
CA ILE A 48 4.39 -3.99 9.25
C ILE A 48 4.88 -4.50 10.60
N VAL A 49 5.90 -3.85 11.15
CA VAL A 49 6.37 -4.10 12.52
C VAL A 49 6.48 -2.78 13.26
N LEU A 50 5.77 -2.67 14.39
CA LEU A 50 5.82 -1.55 15.32
C LEU A 50 6.37 -2.04 16.65
N MET A 51 7.16 -1.23 17.34
CA MET A 51 7.58 -1.48 18.71
C MET A 51 6.83 -0.52 19.64
N VAL A 52 6.45 -0.98 20.83
CA VAL A 52 5.80 -0.14 21.83
C VAL A 52 6.52 -0.24 23.17
N ILE A 53 6.72 0.91 23.81
CA ILE A 53 7.34 1.05 25.12
C ILE A 53 6.59 2.09 25.97
N PRO A 54 6.68 2.03 27.32
CA PRO A 54 6.10 3.07 28.16
C PRO A 54 6.68 4.45 27.87
N ALA A 55 5.83 5.48 27.82
CA ALA A 55 6.25 6.86 27.61
C ALA A 55 7.27 7.34 28.65
N THR A 56 7.20 6.82 29.86
CA THR A 56 8.16 7.09 30.93
C THR A 56 9.58 6.62 30.59
N ASN A 57 9.71 5.53 29.83
CA ASN A 57 11.01 5.01 29.39
C ASN A 57 11.67 5.89 28.31
N CYS A 58 10.88 6.77 27.67
CA CYS A 58 11.36 7.81 26.76
C CYS A 58 11.58 9.16 27.43
N GLY A 59 11.43 9.28 28.75
CA GLY A 59 11.49 10.56 29.46
C GLY A 59 10.31 11.49 29.14
N ILE A 60 9.21 10.96 28.61
CA ILE A 60 8.04 11.75 28.22
C ILE A 60 7.12 11.93 29.44
N GLY A 61 6.95 13.19 29.87
CA GLY A 61 6.10 13.56 30.99
C GLY A 61 4.62 13.25 30.77
N ALA A 62 3.85 13.14 31.87
CA ALA A 62 2.43 12.77 31.85
C ALA A 62 1.57 13.69 30.97
N GLU A 63 1.86 14.99 30.96
CA GLU A 63 1.10 16.02 30.24
C GLU A 63 1.48 16.16 28.74
N ALA A 64 2.56 15.50 28.29
CA ALA A 64 2.99 15.61 26.92
C ALA A 64 1.99 14.94 25.97
N LYS A 65 1.63 15.59 24.87
CA LYS A 65 0.76 15.01 23.84
C LYS A 65 1.57 14.02 22.98
N LEU A 66 1.15 12.76 22.98
CA LEU A 66 1.74 11.72 22.11
C LEU A 66 1.18 11.81 20.69
N GLY A 67 1.83 11.14 19.74
CA GLY A 67 1.38 11.05 18.34
C GLY A 67 1.49 12.34 17.55
N THR A 68 2.06 13.41 18.12
CA THR A 68 2.13 14.71 17.44
C THR A 68 3.20 14.72 16.36
N GLY A 69 2.82 15.16 15.13
CA GLY A 69 3.76 15.34 14.01
C GLY A 69 4.20 14.05 13.34
N VAL A 70 3.58 12.90 13.65
CA VAL A 70 3.86 11.61 13.04
C VAL A 70 2.57 11.00 12.51
N ASN A 71 2.59 10.56 11.26
CA ASN A 71 1.60 9.69 10.65
C ASN A 71 2.33 8.43 10.15
N LEU A 72 1.86 7.26 10.57
CA LEU A 72 2.40 5.99 10.12
C LEU A 72 1.60 5.53 8.90
N TYR A 73 2.24 5.59 7.73
CA TYR A 73 1.64 5.21 6.45
C TYR A 73 2.00 3.75 6.15
N MET A 74 1.01 2.88 6.20
CA MET A 74 1.19 1.43 6.23
C MET A 74 0.40 0.76 5.12
N GLN A 75 1.08 0.03 4.26
CA GLN A 75 0.41 -0.81 3.25
C GLN A 75 0.00 -2.14 3.87
N ILE A 76 -1.24 -2.57 3.60
CA ILE A 76 -1.77 -3.85 4.06
C ILE A 76 -2.01 -4.81 2.90
N ASP A 77 -1.99 -6.10 3.22
CA ASP A 77 -2.40 -7.16 2.31
C ASP A 77 -3.93 -7.35 2.35
N GLY A 78 -4.49 -7.99 1.32
CA GLY A 78 -5.92 -8.27 1.25
C GLY A 78 -6.76 -7.07 0.83
N SER A 79 -8.02 -7.02 1.26
CA SER A 79 -8.97 -5.96 0.90
C SER A 79 -8.99 -4.84 1.93
N ILE A 80 -8.63 -3.64 1.51
CA ILE A 80 -8.67 -2.46 2.40
C ILE A 80 -10.11 -2.08 2.77
N ASP A 81 -11.08 -2.33 1.89
CA ASP A 81 -12.50 -2.07 2.17
C ASP A 81 -13.01 -2.98 3.29
N GLU A 82 -12.69 -4.27 3.24
CA GLU A 82 -13.05 -5.22 4.29
C GLU A 82 -12.37 -4.87 5.61
N TYR A 83 -11.08 -4.55 5.56
CA TYR A 83 -10.33 -4.14 6.76
C TYR A 83 -10.88 -2.85 7.38
N TYR A 84 -11.23 -1.85 6.56
CA TYR A 84 -11.90 -0.63 7.04
C TYR A 84 -13.21 -0.94 7.77
N GLN A 85 -14.07 -1.79 7.19
CA GLN A 85 -15.34 -2.19 7.84
C GLN A 85 -15.10 -2.96 9.13
N GLU A 86 -14.12 -3.85 9.15
CA GLU A 86 -13.76 -4.63 10.34
C GLU A 86 -13.33 -3.72 11.50
N VAL A 87 -12.32 -2.83 11.28
CA VAL A 87 -11.81 -1.97 12.35
C VAL A 87 -12.84 -0.96 12.82
N LYS A 88 -13.67 -0.44 11.90
CA LYS A 88 -14.79 0.45 12.22
C LYS A 88 -15.83 -0.24 13.10
N LYS A 89 -16.21 -1.48 12.77
CA LYS A 89 -17.13 -2.31 13.56
C LYS A 89 -16.57 -2.63 14.95
N LYS A 90 -15.25 -2.78 15.07
CA LYS A 90 -14.56 -3.00 16.34
C LYS A 90 -14.33 -1.73 17.17
N GLY A 91 -14.80 -0.58 16.68
CA GLY A 91 -14.78 0.69 17.42
C GLY A 91 -13.49 1.51 17.25
N ALA A 92 -12.72 1.29 16.19
CA ALA A 92 -11.59 2.16 15.87
C ALA A 92 -12.08 3.61 15.61
N ARG A 93 -11.33 4.58 16.13
CA ARG A 93 -11.58 5.99 15.86
C ARG A 93 -11.11 6.36 14.46
N ILE A 94 -12.00 6.35 13.49
CA ILE A 94 -11.72 6.78 12.11
C ILE A 94 -11.65 8.31 12.09
N ILE A 95 -10.52 8.87 11.63
CA ILE A 95 -10.33 10.32 11.48
C ILE A 95 -10.34 10.76 10.00
N THR A 96 -10.08 9.82 9.08
CA THR A 96 -10.30 10.00 7.65
C THR A 96 -10.99 8.75 7.12
N ASP A 97 -12.19 8.91 6.56
CA ASP A 97 -12.93 7.80 5.94
C ASP A 97 -12.20 7.28 4.70
N ILE A 98 -12.48 6.03 4.36
CA ILE A 98 -11.86 5.37 3.21
C ILE A 98 -12.18 6.10 1.90
N LYS A 99 -11.16 6.34 1.07
CA LYS A 99 -11.27 7.02 -0.23
C LYS A 99 -10.16 6.63 -1.18
N ASP A 100 -10.38 6.88 -2.46
CA ASP A 100 -9.35 6.78 -3.49
C ASP A 100 -8.55 8.07 -3.56
N GLU A 101 -7.24 7.97 -3.47
CA GLU A 101 -6.31 9.07 -3.64
C GLU A 101 -5.89 9.23 -5.12
N PRO A 102 -5.64 10.46 -5.59
CA PRO A 102 -5.31 10.72 -7.00
C PRO A 102 -4.08 9.98 -7.50
N PHE A 103 -3.20 9.56 -6.59
CA PHE A 103 -1.95 8.86 -6.89
C PHE A 103 -2.09 7.33 -6.91
N GLY A 104 -3.31 6.79 -7.06
CA GLY A 104 -3.54 5.35 -7.29
C GLY A 104 -3.49 4.50 -6.02
N ILE A 105 -3.76 5.12 -4.89
CA ILE A 105 -3.86 4.48 -3.57
C ILE A 105 -5.27 4.68 -3.02
N ARG A 106 -5.77 3.69 -2.32
CA ARG A 106 -6.98 3.77 -1.52
C ARG A 106 -6.57 3.70 -0.06
N ASP A 107 -6.99 4.63 0.76
CA ASP A 107 -6.57 4.69 2.16
C ASP A 107 -7.66 5.18 3.11
N PHE A 108 -7.42 4.96 4.40
CA PHE A 108 -8.16 5.54 5.52
C PHE A 108 -7.24 5.73 6.71
N THR A 109 -7.59 6.64 7.63
CA THR A 109 -6.78 6.92 8.82
C THR A 109 -7.55 6.67 10.11
N VAL A 110 -6.91 5.95 11.01
CA VAL A 110 -7.33 5.69 12.40
C VAL A 110 -6.47 6.53 13.34
N GLU A 111 -7.05 7.07 14.40
CA GLU A 111 -6.29 7.55 15.55
C GLU A 111 -6.31 6.46 16.63
N ASP A 112 -5.13 6.07 17.09
CA ASP A 112 -5.02 5.10 18.19
C ASP A 112 -5.34 5.73 19.55
N ILE A 113 -5.39 4.92 20.60
CA ILE A 113 -5.71 5.38 21.97
C ILE A 113 -4.65 6.30 22.59
N ASN A 114 -3.47 6.42 21.98
CA ASN A 114 -2.39 7.32 22.40
C ASN A 114 -2.33 8.61 21.56
N GLY A 115 -3.13 8.71 20.47
CA GLY A 115 -3.17 9.85 19.57
C GLY A 115 -2.27 9.71 18.33
N TYR A 116 -1.71 8.52 18.07
CA TYR A 116 -0.97 8.27 16.84
C TYR A 116 -1.93 8.11 15.67
N GLN A 117 -1.58 8.75 14.55
CA GLN A 117 -2.31 8.61 13.29
C GLN A 117 -1.73 7.44 12.49
N LEU A 118 -2.59 6.49 12.16
CA LEU A 118 -2.28 5.26 11.47
C LEU A 118 -3.05 5.27 10.14
N THR A 119 -2.38 5.54 9.04
CA THR A 119 -2.99 5.49 7.70
C THR A 119 -2.71 4.13 7.08
N PHE A 120 -3.77 3.36 6.91
CA PHE A 120 -3.72 2.09 6.20
C PHE A 120 -4.04 2.31 4.73
N ASN A 121 -3.29 1.68 3.86
CA ASN A 121 -3.43 1.89 2.42
C ASN A 121 -3.28 0.61 1.61
N GLN A 122 -3.81 0.66 0.38
CA GLN A 122 -3.67 -0.36 -0.64
C GLN A 122 -3.52 0.31 -2.01
N ILE A 123 -2.70 -0.29 -2.88
CA ILE A 123 -2.63 0.14 -4.28
C ILE A 123 -3.92 -0.25 -5.00
N VAL A 124 -4.61 0.72 -5.59
CA VAL A 124 -5.82 0.47 -6.37
C VAL A 124 -5.43 -0.02 -7.76
N GLY A 125 -5.82 -1.24 -8.08
CA GLY A 125 -5.55 -1.82 -9.39
C GLY A 125 -6.23 -1.03 -10.51
N LYS A 126 -5.47 -0.68 -11.55
CA LYS A 126 -5.96 -0.02 -12.77
C LYS A 126 -5.38 -0.68 -14.03
N LYS A 127 -5.94 -0.35 -15.19
CA LYS A 127 -5.42 -0.84 -16.46
C LYS A 127 -4.48 0.19 -17.09
N CYS A 128 -3.40 -0.30 -17.68
CA CYS A 128 -2.49 0.53 -18.46
C CYS A 128 -3.23 1.17 -19.64
N LEU A 129 -3.16 2.51 -19.75
CA LEU A 129 -3.82 3.24 -20.85
C LEU A 129 -3.19 2.98 -22.22
N SER A 130 -2.00 2.37 -22.28
CA SER A 130 -1.27 2.06 -23.49
C SER A 130 -1.50 0.64 -24.03
N CYS A 131 -1.56 -0.38 -23.12
CA CYS A 131 -1.67 -1.79 -23.53
C CYS A 131 -2.76 -2.57 -22.81
N GLY A 132 -3.52 -1.94 -21.90
CA GLY A 132 -4.60 -2.60 -21.15
C GLY A 132 -4.15 -3.59 -20.07
N MET A 133 -2.85 -3.78 -19.83
CA MET A 133 -2.33 -4.65 -18.77
C MET A 133 -2.89 -4.22 -17.41
N PRO A 134 -3.43 -5.15 -16.60
CA PRO A 134 -3.80 -4.86 -15.21
C PRO A 134 -2.54 -4.51 -14.40
N MET A 135 -2.61 -3.45 -13.61
CA MET A 135 -1.55 -2.99 -12.71
C MET A 135 -2.11 -2.97 -11.29
N SER A 136 -1.60 -3.81 -10.39
CA SER A 136 -2.11 -3.95 -9.02
C SER A 136 -0.99 -4.00 -7.96
N LYS A 137 0.26 -4.17 -8.40
CA LYS A 137 1.44 -4.17 -7.56
C LYS A 137 2.37 -3.05 -7.97
N LEU A 138 3.22 -2.59 -7.04
CA LEU A 138 4.12 -1.46 -7.29
C LEU A 138 5.01 -1.68 -8.54
N GLU A 139 5.50 -2.91 -8.72
CA GLU A 139 6.33 -3.30 -9.85
C GLU A 139 5.61 -3.29 -11.22
N ASP A 140 4.27 -3.26 -11.24
CA ASP A 140 3.50 -3.19 -12.48
C ASP A 140 3.50 -1.80 -13.09
N PHE A 141 3.74 -0.78 -12.27
CA PHE A 141 3.64 0.62 -12.70
C PHE A 141 4.96 1.16 -13.28
N GLY A 142 4.88 1.93 -14.34
CA GLY A 142 6.02 2.63 -14.92
C GLY A 142 6.73 3.51 -13.90
N GLY A 143 8.06 3.34 -13.77
CA GLY A 143 8.86 4.04 -12.76
C GLY A 143 8.56 3.63 -11.32
N GLY A 144 7.84 2.52 -11.07
CA GLY A 144 7.41 2.09 -9.75
C GLY A 144 6.45 3.07 -9.05
N ASN A 145 5.73 3.90 -9.82
CA ASN A 145 4.85 4.94 -9.30
C ASN A 145 3.37 4.57 -9.50
N PRO A 146 2.59 4.27 -8.45
CA PRO A 146 1.17 3.93 -8.55
C PRO A 146 0.30 5.03 -9.19
N ALA A 147 0.75 6.28 -9.20
CA ALA A 147 0.08 7.36 -9.92
C ALA A 147 0.22 7.23 -11.44
N ASN A 148 1.24 6.50 -11.95
CA ASN A 148 1.46 6.33 -13.37
C ASN A 148 0.29 5.58 -14.03
N VAL A 149 -0.15 6.04 -15.18
CA VAL A 149 -1.21 5.42 -15.98
C VAL A 149 -0.68 4.41 -17.00
N TYR A 150 0.64 4.24 -17.08
CA TYR A 150 1.33 3.29 -17.96
C TYR A 150 2.03 2.21 -17.13
N CYS A 151 2.00 0.98 -17.63
CA CYS A 151 2.69 -0.14 -16.97
C CYS A 151 4.20 -0.11 -17.21
N VAL A 152 4.93 -0.92 -16.47
CA VAL A 152 6.39 -1.09 -16.56
C VAL A 152 6.87 -1.44 -17.98
N HIS A 153 6.06 -2.13 -18.77
CA HIS A 153 6.41 -2.49 -20.17
C HIS A 153 6.21 -1.33 -21.15
N CYS A 154 5.26 -0.44 -20.88
CA CYS A 154 4.91 0.70 -21.73
C CYS A 154 5.59 2.00 -21.31
N ALA A 155 6.23 2.04 -20.16
CA ALA A 155 6.93 3.22 -19.66
C ALA A 155 8.44 3.08 -19.77
N ASN A 156 9.12 4.22 -19.93
CA ASN A 156 10.55 4.37 -19.72
C ASN A 156 10.88 4.33 -18.21
N THR A 157 12.15 4.30 -17.85
CA THR A 157 12.60 4.29 -16.46
C THR A 157 12.20 5.54 -15.65
N ASP A 158 11.98 6.67 -16.32
CA ASP A 158 11.48 7.92 -15.75
C ASP A 158 9.95 7.96 -15.62
N GLY A 159 9.25 6.90 -16.05
CA GLY A 159 7.80 6.78 -16.04
C GLY A 159 7.09 7.39 -17.27
N SER A 160 7.79 8.04 -18.18
CA SER A 160 7.22 8.56 -19.43
C SER A 160 6.79 7.41 -20.36
N LEU A 161 5.77 7.66 -21.21
CA LEU A 161 5.33 6.68 -22.20
C LEU A 161 6.42 6.43 -23.25
N LYS A 162 6.68 5.16 -23.55
CA LYS A 162 7.54 4.75 -24.67
C LYS A 162 6.91 5.16 -26.01
N LYS A 163 7.73 5.16 -27.08
CA LYS A 163 7.24 5.40 -28.42
C LYS A 163 6.27 4.29 -28.86
N TYR A 164 5.33 4.65 -29.73
CA TYR A 164 4.34 3.71 -30.24
C TYR A 164 4.99 2.45 -30.83
N GLU A 165 6.03 2.62 -31.62
CA GLU A 165 6.73 1.54 -32.31
C GLU A 165 7.34 0.53 -31.32
N GLU A 166 7.86 1.01 -30.19
CA GLU A 166 8.44 0.15 -29.15
C GLU A 166 7.36 -0.65 -28.42
N VAL A 167 6.22 0.00 -28.09
CA VAL A 167 5.10 -0.69 -27.46
C VAL A 167 4.44 -1.68 -28.43
N TYR A 168 4.31 -1.30 -29.70
CA TYR A 168 3.73 -2.14 -30.73
C TYR A 168 4.53 -3.43 -30.95
N GLU A 169 5.85 -3.34 -31.08
CA GLU A 169 6.72 -4.53 -31.16
C GLU A 169 6.62 -5.40 -29.88
N GLY A 170 6.55 -4.76 -28.70
CA GLY A 170 6.32 -5.48 -27.46
C GLY A 170 5.00 -6.25 -27.43
N MET A 171 3.91 -5.65 -27.93
CA MET A 171 2.59 -6.30 -28.07
C MET A 171 2.61 -7.47 -29.05
N ILE A 172 3.29 -7.32 -30.19
CA ILE A 172 3.48 -8.42 -31.15
C ILE A 172 4.17 -9.60 -30.47
N GLY A 173 5.31 -9.32 -29.78
CA GLY A 173 6.06 -10.35 -29.06
C GLY A 173 5.23 -11.05 -28.00
N PHE A 174 4.41 -10.31 -27.25
CA PHE A 174 3.49 -10.86 -26.26
C PHE A 174 2.44 -11.78 -26.90
N MET A 175 1.77 -11.35 -27.99
CA MET A 175 0.75 -12.15 -28.66
C MET A 175 1.33 -13.42 -29.31
N MET A 176 2.52 -13.33 -29.88
CA MET A 176 3.24 -14.51 -30.40
C MET A 176 3.59 -15.50 -29.29
N GLY A 177 4.11 -15.01 -28.16
CA GLY A 177 4.57 -15.85 -27.05
C GLY A 177 3.45 -16.46 -26.22
N THR A 178 2.34 -15.74 -26.02
CA THR A 178 1.25 -16.18 -25.11
C THR A 178 0.06 -16.77 -25.83
N GLN A 179 -0.21 -16.33 -27.08
CA GLN A 179 -1.38 -16.77 -27.84
C GLN A 179 -1.00 -17.65 -29.04
N ASN A 180 0.29 -17.98 -29.19
CA ASN A 180 0.83 -18.81 -30.24
C ASN A 180 0.48 -18.32 -31.66
N MET A 181 0.39 -17.01 -31.85
CA MET A 181 0.10 -16.38 -33.15
C MET A 181 1.37 -16.34 -34.02
N ASP A 182 1.20 -16.47 -35.33
CA ASP A 182 2.27 -16.08 -36.26
C ASP A 182 2.42 -14.57 -36.28
N ARG A 183 3.58 -14.08 -36.77
CA ARG A 183 3.90 -12.65 -36.75
C ARG A 183 2.90 -11.77 -37.51
N VAL A 184 2.44 -12.22 -38.68
CA VAL A 184 1.52 -11.44 -39.50
C VAL A 184 0.17 -11.25 -38.80
N THR A 185 -0.32 -12.32 -38.20
CA THR A 185 -1.57 -12.30 -37.42
C THR A 185 -1.40 -11.42 -36.18
N ALA A 186 -0.27 -11.54 -35.47
CA ALA A 186 0.04 -10.74 -34.27
C ALA A 186 0.17 -9.23 -34.58
N GLU A 187 0.81 -8.86 -35.71
CA GLU A 187 0.91 -7.47 -36.16
C GLU A 187 -0.46 -6.83 -36.40
N LYS A 188 -1.34 -7.55 -37.12
CA LYS A 188 -2.70 -7.06 -37.34
C LYS A 188 -3.48 -6.91 -36.03
N ALA A 189 -3.47 -7.94 -35.20
CA ALA A 189 -4.19 -7.93 -33.92
C ALA A 189 -3.66 -6.85 -32.95
N ALA A 190 -2.34 -6.69 -32.84
CA ALA A 190 -1.72 -5.66 -32.02
C ALA A 190 -2.10 -4.25 -32.47
N LYS A 191 -2.11 -3.99 -33.79
CA LYS A 191 -2.52 -2.71 -34.35
C LYS A 191 -3.98 -2.40 -34.00
N GLU A 192 -4.89 -3.31 -34.34
CA GLU A 192 -6.33 -3.15 -34.07
C GLU A 192 -6.60 -2.94 -32.56
N TYR A 193 -5.91 -3.69 -31.71
CA TYR A 193 -6.05 -3.55 -30.27
C TYR A 193 -5.52 -2.20 -29.75
N MET A 194 -4.32 -1.79 -30.17
CA MET A 194 -3.71 -0.55 -29.71
C MET A 194 -4.50 0.69 -30.17
N GLU A 195 -5.16 0.65 -31.33
CA GLU A 195 -6.04 1.73 -31.79
C GLU A 195 -7.24 1.97 -30.85
N THR A 196 -7.61 0.97 -30.03
CA THR A 196 -8.65 1.13 -28.99
C THR A 196 -8.13 1.74 -27.70
N MET A 197 -6.82 1.80 -27.48
CA MET A 197 -6.22 2.25 -26.22
C MET A 197 -6.15 3.77 -26.13
N PRO A 198 -6.49 4.37 -24.96
CA PRO A 198 -6.54 5.83 -24.79
C PRO A 198 -5.23 6.55 -25.17
N ALA A 199 -4.07 5.94 -24.86
CA ALA A 199 -2.78 6.55 -25.15
C ALA A 199 -2.49 6.74 -26.64
N TRP A 200 -3.22 6.05 -27.55
CA TRP A 200 -2.97 6.03 -28.99
C TRP A 200 -4.12 6.62 -29.83
N GLN A 201 -5.17 7.10 -29.17
CA GLN A 201 -6.29 7.74 -29.87
C GLN A 201 -5.86 9.08 -30.47
N GLY A 202 -6.17 9.29 -31.75
CA GLY A 202 -5.85 10.52 -32.47
C GLY A 202 -4.48 10.56 -33.17
N ARG A 203 -3.88 9.41 -33.35
CA ARG A 203 -2.66 9.24 -34.16
C ARG A 203 -2.97 9.13 -35.65
#